data_c70a320ed59c525102ba10f69bbd5811
#
_entry.id   c70a320ed59c525102ba10f69bbd5811
#
_cell.length_a   1.000
_cell.length_b   1.000
_cell.length_c   1.000
_cell.angle_alpha   90.00
_cell.angle_beta   90.00
_cell.angle_gamma   90.00
#
_symmetry.space_group_name_H-M   'P 1'
#
loop_
_entity.id
_entity.type
_entity.pdbx_description
1 polymer ?
#
loop_
_entity_poly.entity_id
_entity_poly.type
_entity_poly.pdbx_seq_one_letter_code
_entity_poly.pdbx_strand_id
1 'polypeptide(L)'
;MEHCFLGLQAGCADHCDPIGELLTVHCSLCTVHCSLFYNLAMRVTVGVSGGIAAYKAAELVRALQRQALEVHVVMTAAACRFVQPLTFSSLTGNRVITSLWDDAAGGAGDTAAEQNGIEHIGEAQWAEALVVAPATANVLAKFAHGIADDFLTTMYLATTAPVLVAPAMNVNMWNHPATQANVEMLRQRGVRVVEPGTGDLACGMVGTGRMAEPDAIADAVLQALGRRHDMAGEVVLVTAGGTREALDPVRFLGNRSSGKMGYALAEAAQSRGAKVILVSGPTALHPPAHCELMKVITADEMREAVLKRMAEATMVVKAAAVADYRPVAVSAQKLKRTGPMTLELAPTEDILAEVVRRRRPGQLIVGFAAETNDSMANGRAKLAAKGADAIVVNDVTADGVGIEAETNAATFLTATTSIELAEMPKRQLADRILDEILALRRPRPLMVEMDEDDDLKSRQDRVLGDAVLPARRQLIVE
;
A
#
# COMPACT_ATOMS: atom_id res chain seq x y z
N MET A 1 -4.00 -25.34 30.80
CA MET A 1 -3.43 -24.14 30.14
C MET A 1 -3.28 -22.96 31.10
N GLU A 2 -3.51 -23.14 32.39
CA GLU A 2 -3.44 -22.05 33.41
C GLU A 2 -2.18 -22.06 34.29
N HIS A 3 -1.21 -22.96 34.06
CA HIS A 3 0.00 -23.07 34.90
C HIS A 3 1.30 -22.57 34.24
N CYS A 4 1.26 -21.95 33.03
CA CYS A 4 2.46 -21.44 32.35
C CYS A 4 2.68 -19.92 32.50
N PHE A 5 1.80 -19.20 33.21
CA PHE A 5 1.84 -17.72 33.28
C PHE A 5 2.53 -17.15 34.54
N LEU A 6 2.92 -18.00 35.48
CA LEU A 6 3.47 -17.54 36.78
C LEU A 6 4.99 -17.69 36.93
N GLY A 7 5.73 -18.07 35.88
CA GLY A 7 7.17 -18.29 35.93
C GLY A 7 8.05 -17.24 35.23
N LEU A 8 7.49 -16.17 34.66
CA LEU A 8 8.21 -15.22 33.79
C LEU A 8 8.55 -13.84 34.40
N GLN A 9 8.38 -13.69 35.72
CA GLN A 9 8.66 -12.39 36.39
C GLN A 9 9.96 -12.30 37.19
N ALA A 10 10.84 -13.28 37.14
CA ALA A 10 12.11 -13.19 37.84
C ALA A 10 13.26 -13.70 36.94
N GLY A 11 13.90 -12.81 36.16
CA GLY A 11 15.15 -13.16 35.53
C GLY A 11 15.50 -12.52 34.16
N CYS A 12 14.95 -11.38 33.80
CA CYS A 12 15.34 -10.70 32.55
C CYS A 12 15.57 -9.20 32.75
N ALA A 13 16.29 -8.81 33.80
CA ALA A 13 16.54 -7.39 34.10
C ALA A 13 17.93 -6.87 33.71
N ASP A 14 18.85 -7.74 33.26
CA ASP A 14 20.20 -7.27 32.94
C ASP A 14 20.65 -7.89 31.61
N HIS A 15 20.41 -7.25 30.49
CA HIS A 15 21.14 -7.25 29.20
C HIS A 15 20.22 -6.84 28.06
N CYS A 16 19.95 -5.55 27.97
CA CYS A 16 19.46 -4.93 26.75
C CYS A 16 20.50 -3.91 26.28
N ASP A 17 21.21 -4.22 25.20
CA ASP A 17 22.01 -3.25 24.47
C ASP A 17 21.13 -2.35 23.59
N PRO A 18 21.45 -1.03 23.45
CA PRO A 18 20.60 -0.04 22.82
C PRO A 18 20.73 0.05 21.29
N ILE A 19 21.12 -1.01 20.60
CA ILE A 19 21.23 -1.01 19.13
C ILE A 19 20.30 -2.09 18.60
N GLY A 20 19.29 -1.67 17.81
CA GLY A 20 18.22 -2.50 17.25
C GLY A 20 18.68 -3.61 16.34
N GLU A 21 19.32 -4.64 16.87
CA GLU A 21 19.59 -5.91 16.21
C GLU A 21 18.69 -7.01 16.77
N LEU A 22 18.27 -7.91 15.89
CA LEU A 22 17.43 -9.08 16.13
C LEU A 22 17.66 -9.72 17.51
N LEU A 23 16.72 -9.59 18.42
CA LEU A 23 16.69 -10.39 19.64
C LEU A 23 16.24 -11.81 19.34
N THR A 24 17.18 -12.73 19.20
CA THR A 24 16.94 -14.18 19.24
C THR A 24 16.97 -14.64 20.70
N VAL A 25 15.80 -14.79 21.31
CA VAL A 25 15.71 -15.43 22.63
C VAL A 25 15.79 -16.94 22.45
N HIS A 26 16.93 -17.55 22.78
CA HIS A 26 17.06 -19.00 22.88
C HIS A 26 16.49 -19.49 24.22
N CYS A 27 15.31 -20.09 24.18
CA CYS A 27 14.81 -20.90 25.29
C CYS A 27 15.25 -22.36 25.06
N SER A 28 16.08 -22.90 25.93
CA SER A 28 16.68 -24.23 25.80
C SER A 28 15.71 -25.41 25.98
N LEU A 29 14.39 -25.16 26.09
CA LEU A 29 13.34 -26.17 26.22
C LEU A 29 12.23 -26.07 25.15
N CYS A 30 12.27 -25.09 24.26
CA CYS A 30 11.31 -24.97 23.16
C CYS A 30 12.04 -24.47 21.91
N THR A 31 12.29 -25.34 20.95
CA THR A 31 12.75 -25.00 19.60
C THR A 31 11.63 -24.32 18.79
N VAL A 32 11.03 -23.27 19.31
CA VAL A 32 10.10 -22.43 18.57
C VAL A 32 10.80 -21.10 18.31
N HIS A 33 11.25 -20.91 17.09
CA HIS A 33 11.65 -19.60 16.59
C HIS A 33 10.40 -18.71 16.60
N CYS A 34 10.22 -17.93 17.66
CA CYS A 34 9.23 -16.86 17.69
C CYS A 34 9.85 -15.65 16.96
N SER A 35 9.72 -15.63 15.65
CA SER A 35 9.95 -14.39 14.88
C SER A 35 8.80 -13.45 15.22
N LEU A 36 8.98 -12.61 16.22
CA LEU A 36 8.15 -11.45 16.47
C LEU A 36 8.36 -10.48 15.29
N PHE A 37 7.59 -10.65 14.21
CA PHE A 37 7.37 -9.56 13.29
C PHE A 37 6.58 -8.49 14.04
N TYR A 38 7.27 -7.54 14.62
CA TYR A 38 6.68 -6.24 14.92
C TYR A 38 6.26 -5.68 13.56
N ASN A 39 4.97 -5.69 13.31
CA ASN A 39 4.36 -4.86 12.30
C ASN A 39 4.56 -3.43 12.80
N LEU A 40 5.71 -2.81 12.48
CA LEU A 40 5.97 -1.41 12.84
C LEU A 40 4.87 -0.59 12.19
N ALA A 41 3.93 -0.11 13.00
CA ALA A 41 2.94 0.84 12.53
C ALA A 41 3.70 2.05 11.97
N MET A 42 3.39 2.49 10.76
CA MET A 42 3.98 3.70 10.19
C MET A 42 3.62 4.89 11.06
N ARG A 43 4.55 5.83 11.23
CA ARG A 43 4.53 6.89 12.23
C ARG A 43 4.28 8.24 11.58
N VAL A 44 3.25 8.93 12.05
CA VAL A 44 2.83 10.21 11.50
C VAL A 44 2.72 11.25 12.62
N THR A 45 3.35 12.41 12.43
CA THR A 45 3.11 13.55 13.29
C THR A 45 2.11 14.51 12.65
N VAL A 46 1.04 14.81 13.38
CA VAL A 46 0.01 15.77 13.01
C VAL A 46 0.30 17.11 13.70
N GLY A 47 0.70 18.10 12.90
CA GLY A 47 0.83 19.49 13.35
C GLY A 47 -0.51 20.21 13.30
N VAL A 48 -0.95 20.80 14.40
CA VAL A 48 -2.21 21.54 14.49
C VAL A 48 -1.92 23.01 14.71
N SER A 49 -2.33 23.88 13.76
CA SER A 49 -2.20 25.32 13.91
C SER A 49 -3.53 26.00 14.30
N GLY A 50 -3.44 27.25 14.80
CA GLY A 50 -4.57 27.96 15.38
C GLY A 50 -5.57 28.51 14.37
N GLY A 51 -6.68 27.83 14.17
CA GLY A 51 -7.80 28.25 13.35
C GLY A 51 -9.07 27.48 13.71
N ILE A 52 -10.24 27.98 13.26
CA ILE A 52 -11.52 27.33 13.58
C ILE A 52 -11.54 25.87 13.12
N ALA A 53 -10.84 25.51 12.05
CA ALA A 53 -10.78 24.15 11.52
C ALA A 53 -9.93 23.19 12.40
N ALA A 54 -9.33 23.65 13.51
CA ALA A 54 -8.55 22.81 14.42
C ALA A 54 -9.35 21.61 14.99
N TYR A 55 -10.68 21.72 15.14
CA TYR A 55 -11.53 20.61 15.57
C TYR A 55 -11.49 19.41 14.58
N LYS A 56 -11.36 19.68 13.28
CA LYS A 56 -11.26 18.63 12.26
C LYS A 56 -9.96 17.83 12.34
N ALA A 57 -8.92 18.37 12.99
CA ALA A 57 -7.70 17.59 13.24
C ALA A 57 -7.96 16.36 14.12
N ALA A 58 -8.96 16.40 15.01
CA ALA A 58 -9.36 15.23 15.79
C ALA A 58 -9.97 14.11 14.89
N GLU A 59 -10.74 14.50 13.88
CA GLU A 59 -11.28 13.56 12.89
C GLU A 59 -10.17 12.98 12.01
N LEU A 60 -9.17 13.83 11.63
CA LEU A 60 -7.99 13.38 10.88
C LEU A 60 -7.16 12.37 11.69
N VAL A 61 -6.89 12.64 12.96
CA VAL A 61 -6.18 11.69 13.85
C VAL A 61 -6.90 10.34 13.86
N ARG A 62 -8.23 10.32 14.01
CA ARG A 62 -9.01 9.10 13.94
C ARG A 62 -8.96 8.43 12.57
N ALA A 63 -8.96 9.19 11.48
CA ALA A 63 -8.84 8.65 10.13
C ALA A 63 -7.49 7.95 9.94
N LEU A 64 -6.40 8.55 10.39
CA LEU A 64 -5.05 7.96 10.34
C LEU A 64 -4.94 6.70 11.21
N GLN A 65 -5.50 6.71 12.42
CA GLN A 65 -5.52 5.54 13.31
C GLN A 65 -6.32 4.37 12.73
N ARG A 66 -7.45 4.63 12.04
CA ARG A 66 -8.21 3.59 11.31
C ARG A 66 -7.36 2.90 10.24
N GLN A 67 -6.33 3.58 9.72
CA GLN A 67 -5.36 3.04 8.77
C GLN A 67 -4.15 2.36 9.44
N ALA A 68 -4.26 2.06 10.73
CA ALA A 68 -3.20 1.46 11.55
C ALA A 68 -1.88 2.27 11.53
N LEU A 69 -1.98 3.60 11.54
CA LEU A 69 -0.86 4.50 11.72
C LEU A 69 -0.72 4.87 13.21
N GLU A 70 0.52 4.95 13.68
CA GLU A 70 0.83 5.54 14.98
C GLU A 70 0.90 7.06 14.83
N VAL A 71 0.17 7.78 15.69
CA VAL A 71 -0.03 9.23 15.51
C VAL A 71 0.45 9.98 16.75
N HIS A 72 1.40 10.89 16.54
CA HIS A 72 1.75 11.94 17.49
C HIS A 72 1.11 13.26 17.09
N VAL A 73 0.91 14.16 18.06
CA VAL A 73 0.30 15.46 17.81
C VAL A 73 1.16 16.58 18.39
N VAL A 74 1.46 17.56 17.52
CA VAL A 74 2.16 18.81 17.88
C VAL A 74 1.19 19.97 17.68
N MET A 75 0.99 20.80 18.70
CA MET A 75 0.07 21.93 18.64
C MET A 75 0.81 23.25 18.82
N THR A 76 0.48 24.23 17.97
CA THR A 76 0.92 25.61 18.24
C THR A 76 0.15 26.19 19.44
N ALA A 77 0.73 27.17 20.13
CA ALA A 77 0.05 27.87 21.22
C ALA A 77 -1.31 28.48 20.80
N ALA A 78 -1.42 28.90 19.54
CA ALA A 78 -2.68 29.38 18.97
C ALA A 78 -3.71 28.24 18.80
N ALA A 79 -3.28 27.03 18.46
CA ALA A 79 -4.17 25.87 18.33
C ALA A 79 -4.80 25.48 19.66
N CYS A 80 -4.04 25.54 20.75
CA CYS A 80 -4.51 25.24 22.11
C CYS A 80 -5.67 26.15 22.58
N ARG A 81 -5.87 27.29 21.90
CA ARG A 81 -7.02 28.19 22.18
C ARG A 81 -8.33 27.75 21.51
N PHE A 82 -8.25 26.87 20.50
CA PHE A 82 -9.42 26.32 19.77
C PHE A 82 -9.77 24.90 20.24
N VAL A 83 -8.76 24.07 20.48
CA VAL A 83 -8.93 22.69 20.94
C VAL A 83 -7.92 22.43 22.04
N GLN A 84 -8.34 21.77 23.10
CA GLN A 84 -7.43 21.45 24.22
C GLN A 84 -6.52 20.27 23.87
N PRO A 85 -5.23 20.29 24.30
CA PRO A 85 -4.31 19.17 24.10
C PRO A 85 -4.86 17.83 24.62
N LEU A 86 -5.64 17.86 25.71
CA LEU A 86 -6.31 16.68 26.29
C LEU A 86 -7.18 15.93 25.28
N THR A 87 -7.79 16.61 24.30
CA THR A 87 -8.57 15.96 23.24
C THR A 87 -7.70 15.00 22.44
N PHE A 88 -6.53 15.44 22.04
CA PHE A 88 -5.63 14.63 21.21
C PHE A 88 -4.90 13.55 22.01
N SER A 89 -4.47 13.84 23.25
CA SER A 89 -3.85 12.81 24.10
C SER A 89 -4.83 11.69 24.44
N SER A 90 -6.13 12.00 24.64
CA SER A 90 -7.18 10.99 24.84
C SER A 90 -7.45 10.15 23.58
N LEU A 91 -7.25 10.69 22.38
CA LEU A 91 -7.44 9.98 21.12
C LEU A 91 -6.25 9.09 20.77
N THR A 92 -5.03 9.59 20.97
CA THR A 92 -3.80 8.90 20.55
C THR A 92 -3.22 8.00 21.63
N GLY A 93 -3.52 8.26 22.89
CA GLY A 93 -2.82 7.66 24.04
C GLY A 93 -1.42 8.27 24.26
N ASN A 94 -0.98 9.19 23.42
CA ASN A 94 0.34 9.80 23.45
C ASN A 94 0.28 11.23 24.05
N ARG A 95 1.41 11.69 24.58
CA ARG A 95 1.57 13.10 25.00
C ARG A 95 1.43 14.00 23.77
N VAL A 96 0.78 15.15 23.96
CA VAL A 96 0.70 16.21 22.95
C VAL A 96 1.79 17.24 23.22
N ILE A 97 2.58 17.56 22.21
CA ILE A 97 3.68 18.52 22.32
C ILE A 97 3.15 19.92 22.00
N THR A 98 3.36 20.88 22.90
CA THR A 98 2.80 22.25 22.78
C THR A 98 3.85 23.34 22.83
N SER A 99 5.06 23.07 23.32
CA SER A 99 6.12 24.05 23.52
C SER A 99 7.49 23.42 23.24
N LEU A 100 8.47 24.25 22.87
CA LEU A 100 9.90 23.88 22.85
C LEU A 100 10.51 23.72 24.24
N TRP A 101 9.85 24.28 25.26
CA TRP A 101 10.39 24.47 26.59
C TRP A 101 9.51 23.84 27.67
N ASP A 102 8.58 22.96 27.28
CA ASP A 102 7.82 22.22 28.31
C ASP A 102 8.78 21.27 29.03
N ASP A 103 9.33 21.72 30.12
CA ASP A 103 10.05 20.88 31.07
C ASP A 103 9.16 19.70 31.45
N ALA A 104 9.72 18.50 31.42
CA ALA A 104 9.07 17.25 31.81
C ALA A 104 8.64 17.31 33.31
N ALA A 105 7.64 18.10 33.62
CA ALA A 105 6.99 18.10 34.91
C ALA A 105 6.05 16.88 34.99
N GLY A 106 6.60 15.71 35.36
CA GLY A 106 5.86 14.60 35.91
C GLY A 106 5.46 13.48 34.97
N GLY A 107 6.42 12.77 34.37
CA GLY A 107 6.21 11.48 33.79
C GLY A 107 7.55 10.81 33.50
N ALA A 108 7.80 9.68 34.11
CA ALA A 108 9.02 8.89 33.88
C ALA A 108 9.05 8.35 32.45
N GLY A 109 9.64 9.10 31.55
CA GLY A 109 10.05 8.65 30.22
C GLY A 109 11.54 8.37 30.20
N ASP A 110 11.93 7.13 30.00
CA ASP A 110 13.29 6.60 30.18
C ASP A 110 14.18 6.74 28.95
N THR A 111 14.02 7.75 28.08
CA THR A 111 14.93 7.89 26.94
C THR A 111 15.87 9.08 27.09
N ALA A 112 17.16 8.87 26.79
CA ALA A 112 18.24 9.88 26.86
C ALA A 112 17.97 11.13 25.98
N ALA A 113 17.06 11.06 25.01
CA ALA A 113 16.64 12.16 24.13
C ALA A 113 15.72 13.17 24.85
N GLU A 114 14.88 12.71 25.78
CA GLU A 114 13.97 13.56 26.58
C GLU A 114 14.73 14.42 27.63
N GLN A 115 15.94 13.97 27.99
CA GLN A 115 16.76 14.66 29.01
C GLN A 115 17.60 15.83 28.44
N ASN A 116 17.71 15.97 27.10
CA ASN A 116 18.69 16.88 26.49
C ASN A 116 18.08 18.09 25.75
N GLY A 117 16.79 18.42 25.90
CA GLY A 117 16.17 19.58 25.24
C GLY A 117 16.12 19.48 23.67
N ILE A 118 16.30 18.29 23.11
CA ILE A 118 16.36 18.05 21.64
C ILE A 118 15.09 17.31 21.17
N GLU A 119 13.99 17.44 21.90
CA GLU A 119 12.73 16.74 21.64
C GLU A 119 12.22 16.96 20.19
N HIS A 120 12.39 18.16 19.64
CA HIS A 120 11.99 18.46 18.25
C HIS A 120 12.80 17.68 17.20
N ILE A 121 14.07 17.34 17.48
CA ILE A 121 14.88 16.50 16.60
C ILE A 121 14.43 15.03 16.74
N GLY A 122 14.20 14.56 17.97
CA GLY A 122 13.67 13.22 18.23
C GLY A 122 12.34 12.99 17.51
N GLU A 123 11.41 13.94 17.61
CA GLU A 123 10.12 13.87 16.94
C GLU A 123 10.26 13.95 15.40
N ALA A 124 11.17 14.79 14.88
CA ALA A 124 11.43 14.88 13.45
C ALA A 124 12.04 13.58 12.88
N GLN A 125 12.84 12.86 13.65
CA GLN A 125 13.41 11.57 13.28
C GLN A 125 12.42 10.40 13.48
N TRP A 126 11.52 10.52 14.46
CA TRP A 126 10.48 9.53 14.71
C TRP A 126 9.43 9.50 13.58
N ALA A 127 9.04 10.67 13.07
CA ALA A 127 7.99 10.78 12.08
C ALA A 127 8.44 10.29 10.69
N GLU A 128 7.65 9.42 10.08
CA GLU A 128 7.79 9.01 8.68
C GLU A 128 6.99 9.91 7.73
N ALA A 129 6.06 10.71 8.26
CA ALA A 129 5.43 11.83 7.58
C ALA A 129 5.03 12.91 8.59
N LEU A 130 5.15 14.18 8.19
CA LEU A 130 4.60 15.33 8.91
C LEU A 130 3.41 15.89 8.14
N VAL A 131 2.22 15.92 8.74
CA VAL A 131 1.03 16.55 8.16
C VAL A 131 0.57 17.71 9.04
N VAL A 132 0.45 18.90 8.46
CA VAL A 132 -0.04 20.08 9.19
C VAL A 132 -1.47 20.41 8.78
N ALA A 133 -2.41 20.17 9.67
CA ALA A 133 -3.84 20.33 9.44
C ALA A 133 -4.58 20.80 10.72
N PRO A 134 -5.19 21.98 10.71
CA PRO A 134 -5.15 22.98 9.64
C PRO A 134 -3.79 23.65 9.51
N ALA A 135 -3.42 24.09 8.29
CA ALA A 135 -2.28 24.94 8.05
C ALA A 135 -2.77 26.39 7.80
N THR A 136 -2.56 27.27 8.77
CA THR A 136 -2.94 28.69 8.64
C THR A 136 -1.95 29.46 7.76
N ALA A 137 -2.34 30.62 7.23
CA ALA A 137 -1.47 31.50 6.46
C ALA A 137 -0.18 31.86 7.23
N ASN A 138 -0.26 32.00 8.57
CA ASN A 138 0.89 32.25 9.43
C ASN A 138 1.90 31.09 9.40
N VAL A 139 1.43 29.86 9.58
CA VAL A 139 2.33 28.67 9.57
C VAL A 139 2.91 28.45 8.17
N LEU A 140 2.12 28.64 7.10
CA LEU A 140 2.62 28.57 5.73
C LEU A 140 3.72 29.59 5.45
N ALA A 141 3.53 30.83 5.93
CA ALA A 141 4.55 31.88 5.82
C ALA A 141 5.83 31.53 6.60
N LYS A 142 5.70 31.05 7.85
CA LYS A 142 6.84 30.62 8.65
C LYS A 142 7.63 29.49 7.98
N PHE A 143 6.96 28.48 7.49
CA PHE A 143 7.58 27.38 6.75
C PHE A 143 8.29 27.87 5.48
N ALA A 144 7.64 28.73 4.70
CA ALA A 144 8.20 29.28 3.47
C ALA A 144 9.48 30.12 3.74
N HIS A 145 9.55 30.79 4.89
CA HIS A 145 10.67 31.65 5.21
C HIS A 145 11.65 31.07 6.25
N GLY A 146 11.44 29.81 6.67
CA GLY A 146 12.34 29.12 7.60
C GLY A 146 12.33 29.73 9.02
N ILE A 147 11.20 30.29 9.47
CA ILE A 147 11.04 30.84 10.83
C ILE A 147 10.75 29.69 11.78
N ALA A 148 11.62 29.51 12.78
CA ALA A 148 11.57 28.42 13.77
C ALA A 148 11.42 29.01 15.19
N ASP A 149 10.23 29.53 15.48
CA ASP A 149 9.92 30.22 16.75
C ASP A 149 8.97 29.43 17.67
N ASP A 150 8.51 28.27 17.23
CA ASP A 150 7.74 27.31 18.00
C ASP A 150 8.17 25.86 17.67
N PHE A 151 7.65 24.88 18.44
CA PHE A 151 8.04 23.48 18.27
C PHE A 151 7.74 22.97 16.85
N LEU A 152 6.56 23.25 16.32
CA LEU A 152 6.12 22.77 15.00
C LEU A 152 7.00 23.31 13.87
N THR A 153 7.34 24.60 13.94
CA THR A 153 8.18 25.25 12.91
C THR A 153 9.65 24.82 13.01
N THR A 154 10.14 24.54 14.23
CA THR A 154 11.48 24.00 14.46
C THR A 154 11.58 22.55 13.96
N MET A 155 10.60 21.70 14.31
CA MET A 155 10.50 20.34 13.82
C MET A 155 10.44 20.28 12.28
N TYR A 156 9.68 21.20 11.64
CA TYR A 156 9.60 21.27 10.18
C TYR A 156 10.97 21.44 9.52
N LEU A 157 11.85 22.25 10.09
CA LEU A 157 13.21 22.43 9.55
C LEU A 157 14.12 21.22 9.81
N ALA A 158 13.85 20.44 10.84
CA ALA A 158 14.64 19.26 11.21
C ALA A 158 14.20 17.98 10.50
N THR A 159 12.97 17.92 9.97
CA THR A 159 12.44 16.68 9.40
C THR A 159 12.95 16.43 7.98
N THR A 160 13.29 15.16 7.71
CA THR A 160 13.59 14.66 6.35
C THR A 160 12.42 13.86 5.76
N ALA A 161 11.38 13.63 6.56
CA ALA A 161 10.17 12.95 6.13
C ALA A 161 9.33 13.80 5.16
N PRO A 162 8.47 13.19 4.33
CA PRO A 162 7.51 13.92 3.51
C PRO A 162 6.65 14.85 4.36
N VAL A 163 6.53 16.12 3.93
CA VAL A 163 5.69 17.11 4.58
C VAL A 163 4.45 17.42 3.76
N LEU A 164 3.29 17.39 4.41
CA LEU A 164 2.00 17.75 3.84
C LEU A 164 1.40 18.91 4.61
N VAL A 165 0.75 19.82 3.90
CA VAL A 165 0.00 20.92 4.52
C VAL A 165 -1.43 20.95 3.98
N ALA A 166 -2.41 21.10 4.87
CA ALA A 166 -3.82 21.27 4.54
C ALA A 166 -4.27 22.70 4.90
N PRO A 167 -4.21 23.65 3.95
CA PRO A 167 -4.54 25.05 4.21
C PRO A 167 -5.97 25.22 4.69
N ALA A 168 -6.17 26.15 5.64
CA ALA A 168 -7.47 26.54 6.14
C ALA A 168 -7.48 28.03 6.52
N MET A 169 -8.22 28.85 5.76
CA MET A 169 -8.29 30.29 5.98
C MET A 169 -9.47 30.91 5.23
N ASN A 170 -9.72 32.19 5.47
CA ASN A 170 -10.69 32.96 4.69
C ASN A 170 -10.30 33.01 3.19
N VAL A 171 -11.27 33.11 2.29
CA VAL A 171 -11.08 33.10 0.83
C VAL A 171 -10.14 34.24 0.37
N ASN A 172 -10.26 35.43 0.97
CA ASN A 172 -9.39 36.56 0.61
C ASN A 172 -7.94 36.33 1.06
N MET A 173 -7.77 35.68 2.24
CA MET A 173 -6.45 35.28 2.73
C MET A 173 -5.82 34.23 1.83
N TRP A 174 -6.62 33.25 1.37
CA TRP A 174 -6.16 32.23 0.44
C TRP A 174 -5.72 32.83 -0.90
N ASN A 175 -6.55 33.68 -1.48
CA ASN A 175 -6.27 34.32 -2.77
C ASN A 175 -5.23 35.46 -2.69
N HIS A 176 -4.80 35.83 -1.48
CA HIS A 176 -3.82 36.91 -1.33
C HIS A 176 -2.49 36.53 -1.99
N PRO A 177 -1.88 37.44 -2.82
CA PRO A 177 -0.64 37.14 -3.51
C PRO A 177 0.49 36.64 -2.62
N ALA A 178 0.64 37.16 -1.40
CA ALA A 178 1.63 36.69 -0.44
C ALA A 178 1.39 35.25 -0.01
N THR A 179 0.13 34.84 0.22
CA THR A 179 -0.19 33.44 0.57
C THR A 179 0.10 32.51 -0.59
N GLN A 180 -0.31 32.89 -1.80
CA GLN A 180 -0.05 32.07 -3.00
C GLN A 180 1.46 31.96 -3.29
N ALA A 181 2.24 33.04 -3.12
CA ALA A 181 3.69 33.00 -3.26
C ALA A 181 4.34 32.05 -2.23
N ASN A 182 3.90 32.07 -0.96
CA ASN A 182 4.40 31.16 0.06
C ASN A 182 4.05 29.69 -0.25
N VAL A 183 2.82 29.43 -0.69
CA VAL A 183 2.38 28.07 -1.08
C VAL A 183 3.21 27.56 -2.25
N GLU A 184 3.44 28.37 -3.26
CA GLU A 184 4.24 27.99 -4.42
C GLU A 184 5.71 27.73 -4.03
N MET A 185 6.29 28.54 -3.18
CA MET A 185 7.63 28.30 -2.63
C MET A 185 7.71 26.96 -1.87
N LEU A 186 6.70 26.62 -1.10
CA LEU A 186 6.64 25.35 -0.39
C LEU A 186 6.51 24.15 -1.35
N ARG A 187 5.69 24.28 -2.41
CA ARG A 187 5.61 23.25 -3.47
C ARG A 187 6.96 23.01 -4.15
N GLN A 188 7.67 24.07 -4.51
CA GLN A 188 9.00 23.97 -5.11
C GLN A 188 10.03 23.28 -4.20
N ARG A 189 9.84 23.36 -2.87
CA ARG A 189 10.66 22.65 -1.88
C ARG A 189 10.18 21.23 -1.56
N GLY A 190 9.18 20.72 -2.30
CA GLY A 190 8.69 19.36 -2.13
C GLY A 190 7.59 19.18 -1.07
N VAL A 191 7.09 20.27 -0.46
CA VAL A 191 5.93 20.19 0.43
C VAL A 191 4.67 19.92 -0.39
N ARG A 192 3.93 18.88 -0.02
CA ARG A 192 2.66 18.53 -0.66
C ARG A 192 1.53 19.36 -0.09
N VAL A 193 0.82 20.09 -0.94
CA VAL A 193 -0.34 20.89 -0.54
C VAL A 193 -1.61 20.09 -0.85
N VAL A 194 -2.37 19.78 0.19
CA VAL A 194 -3.73 19.23 0.04
C VAL A 194 -4.65 20.41 -0.17
N GLU A 195 -5.14 20.59 -1.39
CA GLU A 195 -5.88 21.78 -1.79
C GLU A 195 -7.12 22.02 -0.90
N PRO A 196 -7.35 23.27 -0.47
CA PRO A 196 -8.54 23.59 0.30
C PRO A 196 -9.82 23.40 -0.54
N GLY A 197 -10.85 22.89 0.11
CA GLY A 197 -12.16 22.74 -0.50
C GLY A 197 -12.88 24.08 -0.72
N THR A 198 -13.89 24.05 -1.59
CA THR A 198 -14.80 25.17 -1.84
C THR A 198 -16.10 24.95 -1.07
N GLY A 199 -16.65 26.00 -0.44
CA GLY A 199 -17.92 25.91 0.30
C GLY A 199 -18.09 27.06 1.27
N ASP A 200 -19.09 26.94 2.16
CA ASP A 200 -19.38 27.92 3.21
C ASP A 200 -18.21 27.98 4.20
N LEU A 201 -17.72 29.17 4.45
CA LEU A 201 -16.69 29.46 5.44
C LEU A 201 -17.33 29.99 6.73
N ALA A 202 -16.66 29.77 7.86
CA ALA A 202 -17.15 30.21 9.18
C ALA A 202 -17.42 31.74 9.29
N CYS A 203 -16.87 32.54 8.38
CA CYS A 203 -17.12 33.98 8.27
C CYS A 203 -18.34 34.34 7.40
N GLY A 204 -19.13 33.37 6.95
CA GLY A 204 -20.31 33.60 6.10
C GLY A 204 -20.02 33.85 4.61
N MET A 205 -18.75 33.76 4.19
CA MET A 205 -18.35 33.84 2.78
C MET A 205 -18.35 32.44 2.14
N VAL A 206 -18.67 32.37 0.85
CA VAL A 206 -18.58 31.16 0.05
C VAL A 206 -17.35 31.24 -0.85
N GLY A 207 -16.52 30.20 -0.85
CA GLY A 207 -15.32 30.16 -1.70
C GLY A 207 -14.30 29.14 -1.29
N THR A 208 -13.14 29.18 -1.93
CA THR A 208 -11.99 28.30 -1.63
C THR A 208 -11.27 28.78 -0.37
N GLY A 209 -10.95 27.86 0.53
CA GLY A 209 -10.25 28.18 1.80
C GLY A 209 -10.66 27.29 2.96
N ARG A 210 -11.69 26.45 2.77
CA ARG A 210 -12.09 25.43 3.73
C ARG A 210 -11.05 24.30 3.76
N MET A 211 -10.62 23.89 4.96
CA MET A 211 -9.73 22.73 5.07
C MET A 211 -10.32 21.53 4.31
N ALA A 212 -9.48 20.84 3.55
CA ALA A 212 -9.85 19.58 2.93
C ALA A 212 -10.48 18.62 3.95
N GLU A 213 -11.31 17.69 3.48
CA GLU A 213 -11.93 16.73 4.38
C GLU A 213 -10.87 15.78 4.99
N PRO A 214 -11.04 15.38 6.27
CA PRO A 214 -10.05 14.56 6.98
C PRO A 214 -9.65 13.28 6.26
N ASP A 215 -10.58 12.59 5.62
CA ASP A 215 -10.30 11.36 4.86
C ASP A 215 -9.43 11.65 3.64
N ALA A 216 -9.66 12.75 2.91
CA ALA A 216 -8.82 13.15 1.77
C ALA A 216 -7.38 13.52 2.20
N ILE A 217 -7.23 14.13 3.39
CA ILE A 217 -5.90 14.41 3.96
C ILE A 217 -5.21 13.10 4.36
N ALA A 218 -5.95 12.16 4.99
CA ALA A 218 -5.41 10.85 5.35
C ALA A 218 -4.94 10.07 4.12
N ASP A 219 -5.71 10.08 3.03
CA ASP A 219 -5.32 9.47 1.75
C ASP A 219 -4.04 10.09 1.18
N ALA A 220 -3.91 11.41 1.24
CA ALA A 220 -2.69 12.10 0.80
C ALA A 220 -1.47 11.70 1.66
N VAL A 221 -1.65 11.52 2.98
CA VAL A 221 -0.60 11.00 3.89
C VAL A 221 -0.21 9.58 3.50
N LEU A 222 -1.18 8.69 3.28
CA LEU A 222 -0.91 7.31 2.86
C LEU A 222 -0.14 7.26 1.53
N GLN A 223 -0.49 8.11 0.58
CA GLN A 223 0.24 8.26 -0.68
C GLN A 223 1.67 8.77 -0.45
N ALA A 224 1.87 9.70 0.48
CA ALA A 224 3.20 10.21 0.82
C ALA A 224 4.09 9.14 1.47
N LEU A 225 3.48 8.27 2.28
CA LEU A 225 4.11 7.10 2.89
C LEU A 225 4.29 5.92 1.93
N GLY A 226 3.95 6.09 0.64
CA GLY A 226 3.97 5.01 -0.35
C GLY A 226 2.80 4.03 -0.24
N ARG A 227 1.85 4.27 0.65
CA ARG A 227 0.59 3.51 0.72
C ARG A 227 -0.41 4.12 -0.27
N ARG A 228 -0.91 3.30 -1.17
CA ARG A 228 -1.96 3.66 -2.12
C ARG A 228 -3.30 3.18 -1.58
N HIS A 229 -4.35 4.00 -1.70
CA HIS A 229 -5.74 3.59 -1.38
C HIS A 229 -6.57 3.44 -2.67
N ASP A 230 -5.89 3.06 -3.75
CA ASP A 230 -6.42 3.01 -5.10
C ASP A 230 -7.25 1.75 -5.41
N MET A 231 -7.39 0.86 -4.42
CA MET A 231 -8.25 -0.31 -4.49
C MET A 231 -9.48 -0.20 -3.57
N ALA A 232 -9.81 1.01 -3.09
CA ALA A 232 -11.03 1.24 -2.34
C ALA A 232 -12.26 0.86 -3.18
N GLY A 233 -13.17 0.08 -2.58
CA GLY A 233 -14.35 -0.45 -3.26
C GLY A 233 -14.11 -1.73 -4.08
N GLU A 234 -12.84 -2.18 -4.24
CA GLU A 234 -12.54 -3.47 -4.84
C GLU A 234 -12.75 -4.61 -3.85
N VAL A 235 -13.19 -5.74 -4.38
CA VAL A 235 -13.24 -7.03 -3.68
C VAL A 235 -12.30 -7.98 -4.41
N VAL A 236 -11.18 -8.33 -3.77
CA VAL A 236 -10.14 -9.17 -4.37
C VAL A 236 -10.20 -10.57 -3.77
N LEU A 237 -10.51 -11.56 -4.60
CA LEU A 237 -10.42 -12.96 -4.22
C LEU A 237 -9.06 -13.50 -4.64
N VAL A 238 -8.27 -13.93 -3.67
CA VAL A 238 -6.93 -14.49 -3.90
C VAL A 238 -6.91 -15.96 -3.50
N THR A 239 -6.35 -16.83 -4.36
CA THR A 239 -6.03 -18.19 -3.93
C THR A 239 -4.55 -18.31 -3.59
N ALA A 240 -4.20 -19.06 -2.54
CA ALA A 240 -2.83 -19.21 -2.06
C ALA A 240 -2.53 -20.63 -1.57
N GLY A 241 -1.24 -20.95 -1.40
CA GLY A 241 -0.79 -22.26 -0.91
C GLY A 241 -0.90 -23.36 -1.95
N GLY A 242 -0.54 -24.57 -1.54
CA GLY A 242 -0.67 -25.79 -2.36
C GLY A 242 -1.83 -26.65 -1.90
N THR A 243 -2.56 -27.27 -2.83
CA THR A 243 -3.55 -28.30 -2.45
C THR A 243 -2.87 -29.63 -2.15
N ARG A 244 -3.56 -30.47 -1.39
CA ARG A 244 -3.11 -31.80 -0.95
C ARG A 244 -4.18 -32.82 -1.24
N GLU A 245 -3.89 -33.71 -2.18
CA GLU A 245 -4.80 -34.78 -2.58
C GLU A 245 -4.44 -36.05 -1.81
N ALA A 246 -5.29 -36.48 -0.91
CA ALA A 246 -4.99 -37.60 -0.01
C ALA A 246 -4.77 -38.91 -0.78
N LEU A 247 -3.69 -39.63 -0.43
CA LEU A 247 -3.44 -41.01 -0.79
C LEU A 247 -3.97 -41.97 0.31
N ASP A 248 -3.72 -41.60 1.53
CA ASP A 248 -4.16 -42.28 2.75
C ASP A 248 -4.23 -41.24 3.89
N PRO A 249 -4.62 -41.59 5.13
CA PRO A 249 -4.71 -40.64 6.24
C PRO A 249 -3.40 -39.92 6.60
N VAL A 250 -2.27 -40.34 6.03
CA VAL A 250 -0.93 -39.82 6.38
C VAL A 250 -0.22 -39.15 5.19
N ARG A 251 -0.47 -39.64 3.97
CA ARG A 251 0.24 -39.21 2.75
C ARG A 251 -0.69 -38.52 1.78
N PHE A 252 -0.13 -37.61 1.03
CA PHE A 252 -0.85 -36.86 0.00
C PHE A 252 0.07 -36.60 -1.21
N LEU A 253 -0.57 -36.37 -2.37
CA LEU A 253 0.03 -35.79 -3.56
C LEU A 253 -0.25 -34.27 -3.54
N GLY A 254 0.71 -33.45 -3.94
CA GLY A 254 0.51 -32.01 -4.03
C GLY A 254 1.72 -31.31 -4.63
N ASN A 255 1.52 -30.08 -5.03
CA ASN A 255 2.54 -29.21 -5.60
C ASN A 255 3.30 -28.47 -4.49
N ARG A 256 4.60 -28.22 -4.68
CA ARG A 256 5.37 -27.35 -3.78
C ARG A 256 4.79 -25.94 -3.82
N SER A 257 4.48 -25.39 -2.65
CA SER A 257 4.05 -24.00 -2.51
C SER A 257 4.18 -23.58 -1.07
N SER A 258 4.85 -22.47 -0.82
CA SER A 258 4.90 -21.83 0.49
C SER A 258 3.67 -20.96 0.79
N GLY A 259 2.90 -20.59 -0.25
CA GLY A 259 1.79 -19.64 -0.16
C GLY A 259 2.21 -18.16 -0.11
N LYS A 260 3.53 -17.86 0.04
CA LYS A 260 4.05 -16.49 0.26
C LYS A 260 3.56 -15.47 -0.78
N MET A 261 3.53 -15.83 -2.07
CA MET A 261 3.11 -14.89 -3.11
C MET A 261 1.62 -14.53 -3.02
N GLY A 262 0.75 -15.52 -2.81
CA GLY A 262 -0.69 -15.28 -2.63
C GLY A 262 -0.99 -14.47 -1.37
N TYR A 263 -0.27 -14.72 -0.27
CA TYR A 263 -0.38 -13.94 0.96
C TYR A 263 0.13 -12.49 0.77
N ALA A 264 1.24 -12.30 0.05
CA ALA A 264 1.74 -10.97 -0.29
C ALA A 264 0.76 -10.18 -1.16
N LEU A 265 0.08 -10.82 -2.12
CA LEU A 265 -0.98 -10.21 -2.92
C LEU A 265 -2.20 -9.82 -2.06
N ALA A 266 -2.61 -10.69 -1.14
CA ALA A 266 -3.69 -10.42 -0.22
C ALA A 266 -3.36 -9.23 0.69
N GLU A 267 -2.16 -9.18 1.25
CA GLU A 267 -1.66 -8.07 2.07
C GLU A 267 -1.56 -6.77 1.28
N ALA A 268 -1.00 -6.82 0.06
CA ALA A 268 -0.90 -5.67 -0.82
C ALA A 268 -2.26 -5.08 -1.18
N ALA A 269 -3.21 -5.92 -1.59
CA ALA A 269 -4.57 -5.49 -1.91
C ALA A 269 -5.28 -4.87 -0.69
N GLN A 270 -5.16 -5.52 0.47
CA GLN A 270 -5.75 -5.03 1.72
C GLN A 270 -5.16 -3.68 2.14
N SER A 271 -3.83 -3.52 2.08
CA SER A 271 -3.16 -2.26 2.43
C SER A 271 -3.49 -1.12 1.45
N ARG A 272 -3.99 -1.43 0.25
CA ARG A 272 -4.49 -0.50 -0.77
C ARG A 272 -6.00 -0.26 -0.69
N GLY A 273 -6.66 -0.75 0.39
CA GLY A 273 -8.06 -0.48 0.69
C GLY A 273 -9.06 -1.46 0.09
N ALA A 274 -8.63 -2.58 -0.51
CA ALA A 274 -9.53 -3.60 -1.00
C ALA A 274 -10.12 -4.47 0.14
N LYS A 275 -11.34 -4.95 -0.03
CA LYS A 275 -11.84 -6.09 0.72
C LYS A 275 -11.22 -7.36 0.16
N VAL A 276 -10.54 -8.16 0.99
CA VAL A 276 -9.82 -9.35 0.54
C VAL A 276 -10.50 -10.63 1.04
N ILE A 277 -10.72 -11.57 0.11
CA ILE A 277 -11.15 -12.94 0.36
C ILE A 277 -9.96 -13.85 0.00
N LEU A 278 -9.35 -14.49 0.98
CA LEU A 278 -8.20 -15.37 0.80
C LEU A 278 -8.63 -16.82 0.93
N VAL A 279 -8.58 -17.57 -0.17
CA VAL A 279 -8.80 -19.02 -0.19
C VAL A 279 -7.44 -19.70 -0.14
N SER A 280 -7.11 -20.33 0.99
CA SER A 280 -5.76 -20.86 1.21
C SER A 280 -5.73 -22.35 1.44
N GLY A 281 -4.91 -23.03 0.62
CA GLY A 281 -4.41 -24.37 0.95
C GLY A 281 -3.52 -24.34 2.20
N PRO A 282 -3.09 -25.51 2.71
CA PRO A 282 -2.27 -25.61 3.92
C PRO A 282 -0.96 -24.82 3.82
N THR A 283 -0.73 -23.92 4.75
CA THR A 283 0.50 -23.12 4.92
C THR A 283 0.70 -22.78 6.39
N ALA A 284 1.95 -22.43 6.76
CA ALA A 284 2.30 -21.94 8.09
C ALA A 284 2.13 -20.41 8.23
N LEU A 285 1.74 -19.70 7.15
CA LEU A 285 1.61 -18.25 7.15
C LEU A 285 0.37 -17.79 7.91
N HIS A 286 0.49 -16.63 8.55
CA HIS A 286 -0.66 -15.94 9.16
C HIS A 286 -1.34 -15.07 8.11
N PRO A 287 -2.68 -15.07 8.05
CA PRO A 287 -3.40 -14.22 7.12
C PRO A 287 -3.21 -12.73 7.47
N PRO A 288 -3.24 -11.83 6.48
CA PRO A 288 -3.25 -10.41 6.73
C PRO A 288 -4.42 -10.00 7.65
N ALA A 289 -4.23 -8.94 8.43
CA ALA A 289 -5.31 -8.40 9.27
C ALA A 289 -6.53 -8.03 8.41
N HIS A 290 -7.73 -8.20 8.97
CA HIS A 290 -9.01 -7.89 8.28
C HIS A 290 -9.26 -8.61 6.95
N CYS A 291 -8.51 -9.68 6.65
CA CYS A 291 -8.72 -10.54 5.51
C CYS A 291 -9.71 -11.65 5.86
N GLU A 292 -10.68 -11.93 4.99
CA GLU A 292 -11.57 -13.07 5.14
C GLU A 292 -10.88 -14.34 4.67
N LEU A 293 -10.47 -15.21 5.59
CA LEU A 293 -9.74 -16.44 5.29
C LEU A 293 -10.68 -17.64 5.16
N MET A 294 -10.58 -18.35 4.02
CA MET A 294 -11.19 -19.66 3.80
C MET A 294 -10.09 -20.70 3.66
N LYS A 295 -10.00 -21.61 4.65
CA LYS A 295 -9.03 -22.71 4.61
C LYS A 295 -9.60 -23.88 3.84
N VAL A 296 -8.81 -24.45 2.94
CA VAL A 296 -9.12 -25.59 2.10
C VAL A 296 -7.94 -26.56 2.08
N ILE A 297 -8.18 -27.81 1.74
CA ILE A 297 -7.13 -28.84 1.67
C ILE A 297 -6.96 -29.34 0.23
N THR A 298 -8.06 -29.68 -0.44
CA THR A 298 -8.04 -30.31 -1.78
C THR A 298 -8.32 -29.30 -2.89
N ALA A 299 -8.04 -29.70 -4.12
CA ALA A 299 -8.38 -28.93 -5.31
C ALA A 299 -9.89 -28.72 -5.44
N ASP A 300 -10.69 -29.74 -5.12
CA ASP A 300 -12.15 -29.65 -5.15
C ASP A 300 -12.68 -28.66 -4.12
N GLU A 301 -12.18 -28.70 -2.87
CA GLU A 301 -12.55 -27.72 -1.84
C GLU A 301 -12.16 -26.30 -2.23
N MET A 302 -10.98 -26.11 -2.85
CA MET A 302 -10.55 -24.78 -3.33
C MET A 302 -11.46 -24.30 -4.45
N ARG A 303 -11.84 -25.18 -5.38
CA ARG A 303 -12.77 -24.88 -6.46
C ARG A 303 -14.13 -24.41 -5.90
N GLU A 304 -14.71 -25.19 -4.99
CA GLU A 304 -15.99 -24.86 -4.36
C GLU A 304 -15.94 -23.51 -3.62
N ALA A 305 -14.88 -23.27 -2.82
CA ALA A 305 -14.69 -22.02 -2.10
C ALA A 305 -14.59 -20.82 -3.06
N VAL A 306 -13.80 -20.94 -4.14
CA VAL A 306 -13.67 -19.88 -5.15
C VAL A 306 -15.00 -19.61 -5.84
N LEU A 307 -15.69 -20.64 -6.33
CA LEU A 307 -16.96 -20.49 -7.05
C LEU A 307 -18.07 -19.89 -6.16
N LYS A 308 -18.10 -20.24 -4.89
CA LYS A 308 -19.04 -19.70 -3.91
C LYS A 308 -18.89 -18.20 -3.72
N ARG A 309 -17.64 -17.68 -3.78
CA ARG A 309 -17.34 -16.30 -3.44
C ARG A 309 -17.02 -15.41 -4.67
N MET A 310 -16.76 -16.00 -5.84
CA MET A 310 -16.41 -15.22 -7.03
C MET A 310 -17.47 -14.21 -7.45
N ALA A 311 -18.74 -14.46 -7.11
CA ALA A 311 -19.82 -13.53 -7.43
C ALA A 311 -19.70 -12.17 -6.68
N GLU A 312 -19.01 -12.10 -5.57
CA GLU A 312 -18.75 -10.87 -4.81
C GLU A 312 -17.48 -10.16 -5.31
N ALA A 313 -16.55 -10.91 -5.88
CA ALA A 313 -15.25 -10.40 -6.26
C ALA A 313 -15.31 -9.51 -7.51
N THR A 314 -14.56 -8.42 -7.52
CA THR A 314 -14.30 -7.58 -8.69
C THR A 314 -13.03 -8.02 -9.41
N MET A 315 -12.13 -8.69 -8.68
CA MET A 315 -10.89 -9.29 -9.17
C MET A 315 -10.70 -10.68 -8.59
N VAL A 316 -10.28 -11.64 -9.41
CA VAL A 316 -9.88 -12.98 -8.99
C VAL A 316 -8.43 -13.22 -9.38
N VAL A 317 -7.56 -13.43 -8.38
CA VAL A 317 -6.13 -13.70 -8.57
C VAL A 317 -5.82 -15.11 -8.14
N LYS A 318 -5.56 -16.00 -9.10
CA LYS A 318 -5.32 -17.41 -8.87
C LYS A 318 -3.82 -17.70 -8.72
N ALA A 319 -3.29 -17.51 -7.50
CA ALA A 319 -1.86 -17.71 -7.19
C ALA A 319 -1.56 -19.04 -6.47
N ALA A 320 -2.55 -19.85 -6.15
CA ALA A 320 -2.39 -21.17 -5.53
C ALA A 320 -1.76 -22.19 -6.49
N ALA A 321 -0.93 -23.07 -5.95
CA ALA A 321 -0.39 -24.24 -6.66
C ALA A 321 -1.35 -25.43 -6.49
N VAL A 322 -2.37 -25.47 -7.35
CA VAL A 322 -3.39 -26.54 -7.33
C VAL A 322 -2.79 -27.79 -7.98
N ALA A 323 -3.00 -28.94 -7.36
CA ALA A 323 -2.59 -30.22 -7.93
C ALA A 323 -3.38 -30.51 -9.20
N ASP A 324 -2.69 -30.87 -10.29
CA ASP A 324 -3.30 -31.19 -11.58
C ASP A 324 -3.91 -32.60 -11.62
N TYR A 325 -3.49 -33.45 -10.68
CA TYR A 325 -3.94 -34.82 -10.56
C TYR A 325 -4.31 -35.17 -9.13
N ARG A 326 -5.27 -36.05 -8.96
CA ARG A 326 -5.67 -36.67 -7.69
C ARG A 326 -5.71 -38.19 -7.79
N PRO A 327 -5.50 -38.93 -6.70
CA PRO A 327 -5.70 -40.39 -6.72
C PRO A 327 -7.15 -40.76 -7.05
N VAL A 328 -7.32 -41.78 -7.90
CA VAL A 328 -8.66 -42.32 -8.21
C VAL A 328 -9.31 -42.95 -6.97
N ALA A 329 -8.49 -43.57 -6.12
CA ALA A 329 -8.95 -44.18 -4.88
C ALA A 329 -8.10 -43.72 -3.71
N VAL A 330 -8.75 -43.30 -2.62
CA VAL A 330 -8.11 -42.95 -1.35
C VAL A 330 -8.24 -44.11 -0.39
N SER A 331 -7.12 -44.54 0.19
CA SER A 331 -7.14 -45.61 1.19
C SER A 331 -7.63 -45.10 2.54
N ALA A 332 -8.61 -45.79 3.16
CA ALA A 332 -9.11 -45.47 4.51
C ALA A 332 -8.06 -45.71 5.61
N GLN A 333 -7.03 -46.55 5.34
CA GLN A 333 -5.95 -46.86 6.26
C GLN A 333 -4.58 -46.55 5.65
N LYS A 334 -3.61 -46.29 6.53
CA LYS A 334 -2.23 -46.05 6.08
C LYS A 334 -1.73 -47.25 5.28
N LEU A 335 -1.34 -46.99 4.02
CA LEU A 335 -0.76 -47.99 3.14
C LEU A 335 0.54 -48.51 3.70
N LYS A 336 0.66 -49.82 3.88
CA LYS A 336 1.89 -50.48 4.36
C LYS A 336 2.90 -50.62 3.21
N ARG A 337 4.16 -50.49 3.53
CA ARG A 337 5.25 -50.70 2.54
C ARG A 337 5.41 -52.20 2.28
N THR A 338 5.03 -52.60 1.03
CA THR A 338 5.12 -54.01 0.58
C THR A 338 5.97 -54.16 -0.70
N GLY A 339 6.60 -53.09 -1.16
CA GLY A 339 7.37 -53.07 -2.40
C GLY A 339 7.05 -51.84 -3.27
N PRO A 340 7.33 -51.90 -4.59
CA PRO A 340 6.88 -50.88 -5.55
C PRO A 340 5.38 -50.72 -5.52
N MET A 341 4.89 -49.47 -5.69
CA MET A 341 3.47 -49.13 -5.71
C MET A 341 3.13 -48.33 -6.96
N THR A 342 2.07 -48.72 -7.62
CA THR A 342 1.49 -47.96 -8.72
C THR A 342 0.28 -47.19 -8.22
N LEU A 343 0.20 -45.90 -8.57
CA LEU A 343 -0.94 -45.05 -8.29
C LEU A 343 -1.67 -44.72 -9.58
N GLU A 344 -2.98 -44.94 -9.57
CA GLU A 344 -3.86 -44.48 -10.63
C GLU A 344 -4.32 -43.05 -10.30
N LEU A 345 -4.10 -42.11 -11.24
CA LEU A 345 -4.37 -40.72 -11.05
C LEU A 345 -5.43 -40.25 -12.07
N ALA A 346 -6.38 -39.46 -11.58
CA ALA A 346 -7.36 -38.75 -12.40
C ALA A 346 -7.01 -37.24 -12.42
N PRO A 347 -7.26 -36.52 -13.52
CA PRO A 347 -7.10 -35.08 -13.56
C PRO A 347 -8.07 -34.38 -12.62
N THR A 348 -7.64 -33.27 -12.04
CA THR A 348 -8.50 -32.36 -11.27
C THR A 348 -9.19 -31.36 -12.19
N GLU A 349 -10.26 -30.74 -11.70
CA GLU A 349 -10.97 -29.71 -12.48
C GLU A 349 -10.15 -28.43 -12.58
N ASP A 350 -10.15 -27.82 -13.78
CA ASP A 350 -9.44 -26.57 -14.03
C ASP A 350 -10.22 -25.36 -13.47
N ILE A 351 -9.84 -24.93 -12.28
CA ILE A 351 -10.47 -23.81 -11.58
C ILE A 351 -10.38 -22.52 -12.39
N LEU A 352 -9.23 -22.22 -13.04
CA LEU A 352 -9.05 -20.99 -13.80
C LEU A 352 -9.99 -20.93 -15.01
N ALA A 353 -10.06 -22.00 -15.76
CA ALA A 353 -10.96 -22.09 -16.91
C ALA A 353 -12.43 -21.99 -16.48
N GLU A 354 -12.80 -22.57 -15.34
CA GLU A 354 -14.16 -22.49 -14.83
C GLU A 354 -14.52 -21.09 -14.34
N VAL A 355 -13.63 -20.42 -13.64
CA VAL A 355 -13.79 -19.01 -13.19
C VAL A 355 -13.98 -18.09 -14.41
N VAL A 356 -13.17 -18.26 -15.46
CA VAL A 356 -13.31 -17.48 -16.69
C VAL A 356 -14.67 -17.69 -17.36
N ARG A 357 -15.15 -18.93 -17.47
CA ARG A 357 -16.48 -19.21 -18.02
C ARG A 357 -17.62 -18.57 -17.25
N ARG A 358 -17.48 -18.43 -15.93
CA ARG A 358 -18.52 -17.91 -15.03
C ARG A 358 -18.35 -16.44 -14.70
N ARG A 359 -17.35 -15.77 -15.26
CA ARG A 359 -17.04 -14.37 -14.93
C ARG A 359 -18.20 -13.43 -15.27
N ARG A 360 -18.34 -12.40 -14.45
CA ARG A 360 -19.29 -11.31 -14.70
C ARG A 360 -18.64 -10.20 -15.56
N PRO A 361 -19.43 -9.41 -16.28
CA PRO A 361 -18.89 -8.23 -16.98
C PRO A 361 -18.11 -7.32 -16.04
N GLY A 362 -16.91 -6.88 -16.45
CA GLY A 362 -16.03 -6.02 -15.67
C GLY A 362 -15.21 -6.71 -14.57
N GLN A 363 -15.38 -8.02 -14.36
CA GLN A 363 -14.58 -8.80 -13.43
C GLN A 363 -13.23 -9.17 -14.06
N LEU A 364 -12.13 -8.84 -13.40
CA LEU A 364 -10.77 -9.17 -13.84
C LEU A 364 -10.33 -10.52 -13.25
N ILE A 365 -9.74 -11.36 -14.14
CA ILE A 365 -9.27 -12.69 -13.76
C ILE A 365 -7.80 -12.83 -14.16
N VAL A 366 -6.95 -13.08 -13.17
CA VAL A 366 -5.51 -13.23 -13.33
C VAL A 366 -5.06 -14.59 -12.82
N GLY A 367 -4.35 -15.33 -13.67
CA GLY A 367 -3.74 -16.62 -13.31
C GLY A 367 -2.26 -16.49 -13.05
N PHE A 368 -1.68 -17.53 -12.43
CA PHE A 368 -0.25 -17.71 -12.27
C PHE A 368 0.22 -18.95 -13.06
N ALA A 369 1.44 -18.88 -13.57
CA ALA A 369 2.14 -19.98 -14.20
C ALA A 369 3.56 -20.07 -13.63
N ALA A 370 3.94 -21.25 -13.15
CA ALA A 370 5.31 -21.57 -12.76
C ALA A 370 5.89 -22.45 -13.86
N GLU A 371 6.85 -21.94 -14.60
CA GLU A 371 7.41 -22.60 -15.77
C GLU A 371 8.91 -22.85 -15.58
N THR A 372 9.41 -23.97 -16.11
CA THR A 372 10.81 -24.35 -16.03
C THR A 372 11.54 -24.20 -17.38
N ASN A 373 10.82 -24.22 -18.49
CA ASN A 373 11.34 -24.08 -19.85
C ASN A 373 10.38 -23.24 -20.67
N ASP A 374 10.91 -22.43 -21.60
CA ASP A 374 10.11 -21.60 -22.53
C ASP A 374 8.96 -20.86 -21.86
N SER A 375 9.24 -20.26 -20.71
CA SER A 375 8.25 -19.65 -19.79
C SER A 375 7.31 -18.69 -20.51
N MET A 376 7.81 -17.92 -21.49
CA MET A 376 7.04 -16.96 -22.26
C MET A 376 6.09 -17.62 -23.24
N ALA A 377 6.53 -18.65 -23.99
CA ALA A 377 5.70 -19.36 -24.95
C ALA A 377 4.57 -20.12 -24.22
N ASN A 378 4.91 -20.81 -23.14
CA ASN A 378 3.95 -21.54 -22.30
C ASN A 378 2.95 -20.59 -21.62
N GLY A 379 3.41 -19.44 -21.10
CA GLY A 379 2.55 -18.41 -20.52
C GLY A 379 1.54 -17.85 -21.53
N ARG A 380 1.96 -17.54 -22.76
CA ARG A 380 1.09 -17.09 -23.85
C ARG A 380 0.08 -18.16 -24.27
N ALA A 381 0.53 -19.40 -24.42
CA ALA A 381 -0.35 -20.52 -24.74
C ALA A 381 -1.41 -20.73 -23.64
N LYS A 382 -1.03 -20.65 -22.38
CA LYS A 382 -1.92 -20.74 -21.22
C LYS A 382 -2.93 -19.59 -21.20
N LEU A 383 -2.48 -18.35 -21.44
CA LEU A 383 -3.35 -17.19 -21.50
C LEU A 383 -4.42 -17.35 -22.58
N ALA A 384 -4.02 -17.73 -23.80
CA ALA A 384 -4.92 -17.95 -24.92
C ALA A 384 -5.91 -19.10 -24.66
N ALA A 385 -5.43 -20.24 -24.11
CA ALA A 385 -6.26 -21.40 -23.84
C ALA A 385 -7.27 -21.17 -22.69
N LYS A 386 -6.92 -20.37 -21.68
CA LYS A 386 -7.78 -20.12 -20.51
C LYS A 386 -8.69 -18.90 -20.69
N GLY A 387 -8.33 -17.92 -21.52
CA GLY A 387 -9.09 -16.69 -21.73
C GLY A 387 -9.12 -15.76 -20.49
N ALA A 388 -8.12 -15.84 -19.64
CA ALA A 388 -7.91 -14.90 -18.53
C ALA A 388 -7.49 -13.52 -19.06
N ASP A 389 -7.63 -12.46 -18.24
CA ASP A 389 -7.22 -11.11 -18.62
C ASP A 389 -5.69 -10.94 -18.58
N ALA A 390 -5.04 -11.68 -17.67
CA ALA A 390 -3.59 -11.76 -17.60
C ALA A 390 -3.10 -13.07 -16.98
N ILE A 391 -1.83 -13.41 -17.25
CA ILE A 391 -1.09 -14.47 -16.57
C ILE A 391 0.21 -13.89 -16.04
N VAL A 392 0.49 -14.13 -14.77
CA VAL A 392 1.79 -13.86 -14.15
C VAL A 392 2.65 -15.11 -14.27
N VAL A 393 3.71 -15.02 -15.05
CA VAL A 393 4.65 -16.12 -15.27
C VAL A 393 5.85 -15.96 -14.37
N ASN A 394 6.11 -16.95 -13.53
CA ASN A 394 7.30 -17.03 -12.69
C ASN A 394 8.30 -18.01 -13.31
N ASP A 395 9.55 -17.58 -13.48
CA ASP A 395 10.64 -18.49 -13.74
C ASP A 395 11.12 -19.07 -12.40
N VAL A 396 10.93 -20.38 -12.23
CA VAL A 396 11.30 -21.07 -10.98
C VAL A 396 12.68 -21.73 -11.03
N THR A 397 13.44 -21.52 -12.12
CA THR A 397 14.73 -22.15 -12.35
C THR A 397 15.92 -21.28 -11.93
N ALA A 398 15.72 -19.98 -11.72
CA ALA A 398 16.78 -19.07 -11.31
C ALA A 398 17.22 -19.31 -9.85
N ASP A 399 18.52 -19.37 -9.61
CA ASP A 399 19.09 -19.55 -8.27
C ASP A 399 18.68 -18.39 -7.35
N GLY A 400 18.15 -18.73 -6.16
CA GLY A 400 17.73 -17.75 -5.15
C GLY A 400 16.34 -17.16 -5.38
N VAL A 401 15.71 -17.41 -6.51
CA VAL A 401 14.35 -16.96 -6.87
C VAL A 401 13.42 -18.18 -6.96
N GLY A 402 12.27 -18.17 -6.32
CA GLY A 402 11.38 -19.31 -6.47
C GLY A 402 10.32 -19.47 -5.37
N ILE A 403 9.78 -20.69 -5.29
CA ILE A 403 8.57 -21.01 -4.52
C ILE A 403 8.74 -20.67 -3.01
N GLU A 404 9.89 -20.94 -2.42
CA GLU A 404 10.17 -20.75 -0.99
C GLU A 404 10.95 -19.46 -0.67
N ALA A 405 11.57 -18.82 -1.67
CA ALA A 405 12.37 -17.61 -1.51
C ALA A 405 11.52 -16.39 -1.03
N GLU A 406 12.19 -15.40 -0.45
CA GLU A 406 11.57 -14.13 -0.04
C GLU A 406 11.40 -13.18 -1.23
N THR A 407 12.29 -13.30 -2.23
CA THR A 407 12.24 -12.53 -3.48
C THR A 407 11.60 -13.35 -4.60
N ASN A 408 11.16 -12.68 -5.64
CA ASN A 408 10.70 -13.30 -6.87
C ASN A 408 10.84 -12.32 -8.05
N ALA A 409 10.97 -12.87 -9.26
CA ALA A 409 10.86 -12.17 -10.53
C ALA A 409 9.70 -12.78 -11.32
N ALA A 410 9.02 -11.99 -12.12
CA ALA A 410 7.89 -12.45 -12.89
C ALA A 410 7.72 -11.66 -14.19
N THR A 411 6.98 -12.24 -15.14
CA THR A 411 6.48 -11.50 -16.29
C THR A 411 4.96 -11.43 -16.26
N PHE A 412 4.42 -10.23 -16.35
CA PHE A 412 2.98 -9.99 -16.46
C PHE A 412 2.58 -10.00 -17.92
N LEU A 413 1.79 -11.01 -18.33
CA LEU A 413 1.35 -11.23 -19.71
C LEU A 413 -0.12 -10.89 -19.87
N THR A 414 -0.43 -10.08 -20.87
CA THR A 414 -1.79 -9.87 -21.38
C THR A 414 -1.88 -10.34 -22.83
N ALA A 415 -3.05 -10.27 -23.44
CA ALA A 415 -3.22 -10.58 -24.86
C ALA A 415 -2.34 -9.71 -25.78
N THR A 416 -2.00 -8.50 -25.36
CA THR A 416 -1.30 -7.49 -26.18
C THR A 416 0.05 -7.05 -25.64
N THR A 417 0.37 -7.32 -24.37
CA THR A 417 1.60 -6.82 -23.72
C THR A 417 2.30 -7.88 -22.91
N SER A 418 3.60 -7.68 -22.74
CA SER A 418 4.48 -8.43 -21.86
C SER A 418 5.31 -7.44 -21.06
N ILE A 419 5.21 -7.47 -19.73
CA ILE A 419 5.90 -6.56 -18.84
C ILE A 419 6.77 -7.39 -17.90
N GLU A 420 8.08 -7.19 -17.98
CA GLU A 420 9.02 -7.83 -17.09
C GLU A 420 9.03 -7.10 -15.74
N LEU A 421 8.87 -7.85 -14.68
CA LEU A 421 8.97 -7.40 -13.29
C LEU A 421 10.27 -7.98 -12.71
N ALA A 422 11.26 -7.12 -12.56
CA ALA A 422 12.58 -7.49 -12.06
C ALA A 422 12.50 -8.17 -10.70
N GLU A 423 13.56 -8.85 -10.29
CA GLU A 423 13.65 -9.46 -8.98
C GLU A 423 13.48 -8.43 -7.87
N MET A 424 12.56 -8.70 -6.98
CA MET A 424 12.25 -7.87 -5.82
C MET A 424 11.57 -8.69 -4.72
N PRO A 425 11.49 -8.18 -3.47
CA PRO A 425 10.71 -8.80 -2.40
C PRO A 425 9.27 -9.07 -2.85
N LYS A 426 8.72 -10.23 -2.49
CA LYS A 426 7.37 -10.67 -2.91
C LYS A 426 6.27 -9.65 -2.59
N ARG A 427 6.43 -8.88 -1.50
CA ARG A 427 5.48 -7.83 -1.15
C ARG A 427 5.51 -6.67 -2.17
N GLN A 428 6.69 -6.25 -2.61
CA GLN A 428 6.82 -5.23 -3.65
C GLN A 428 6.34 -5.74 -5.00
N LEU A 429 6.67 -7.00 -5.34
CA LEU A 429 6.18 -7.64 -6.56
C LEU A 429 4.65 -7.71 -6.59
N ALA A 430 4.02 -7.99 -5.44
CA ALA A 430 2.57 -7.98 -5.32
C ALA A 430 1.96 -6.61 -5.64
N ASP A 431 2.57 -5.52 -5.14
CA ASP A 431 2.13 -4.15 -5.47
C ASP A 431 2.25 -3.87 -6.97
N ARG A 432 3.38 -4.26 -7.60
CA ARG A 432 3.58 -4.10 -9.05
C ARG A 432 2.56 -4.89 -9.87
N ILE A 433 2.28 -6.14 -9.48
CA ILE A 433 1.26 -6.97 -10.14
C ILE A 433 -0.12 -6.31 -10.03
N LEU A 434 -0.49 -5.79 -8.86
CA LEU A 434 -1.76 -5.10 -8.66
C LEU A 434 -1.84 -3.79 -9.47
N ASP A 435 -0.72 -3.08 -9.66
CA ASP A 435 -0.66 -1.92 -10.55
C ASP A 435 -1.03 -2.29 -11.99
N GLU A 436 -0.46 -3.36 -12.51
CA GLU A 436 -0.74 -3.84 -13.86
C GLU A 436 -2.19 -4.36 -14.00
N ILE A 437 -2.74 -5.01 -12.96
CA ILE A 437 -4.14 -5.44 -12.95
C ILE A 437 -5.09 -4.23 -13.00
N LEU A 438 -4.82 -3.18 -12.22
CA LEU A 438 -5.63 -1.96 -12.24
C LEU A 438 -5.50 -1.22 -13.58
N ALA A 439 -4.33 -1.27 -14.22
CA ALA A 439 -4.12 -0.67 -15.54
C ALA A 439 -5.00 -1.30 -16.62
N LEU A 440 -5.42 -2.58 -16.47
CA LEU A 440 -6.34 -3.24 -17.41
C LEU A 440 -7.74 -2.60 -17.48
N ARG A 441 -8.14 -1.85 -16.42
CA ARG A 441 -9.43 -1.14 -16.39
C ARG A 441 -9.39 0.24 -17.03
N ARG A 442 -8.20 0.85 -17.16
CA ARG A 442 -8.06 2.16 -17.78
C ARG A 442 -8.17 2.01 -19.29
N PRO A 443 -9.05 2.77 -19.99
CA PRO A 443 -8.97 2.82 -21.43
C PRO A 443 -7.58 3.30 -21.80
N ARG A 444 -6.83 2.49 -22.56
CA ARG A 444 -5.55 2.93 -23.10
C ARG A 444 -5.80 4.17 -23.95
N PRO A 445 -5.05 5.27 -23.78
CA PRO A 445 -5.03 6.29 -24.81
C PRO A 445 -4.62 5.58 -26.10
N LEU A 446 -5.42 5.75 -27.13
CA LEU A 446 -5.04 5.34 -28.50
C LEU A 446 -3.69 6.03 -28.77
N MET A 447 -2.61 5.27 -28.81
CA MET A 447 -1.37 5.72 -29.39
C MET A 447 -1.73 5.96 -30.86
N VAL A 448 -2.00 7.22 -31.20
CA VAL A 448 -1.97 7.65 -32.58
C VAL A 448 -0.50 7.49 -32.96
N GLU A 449 -0.17 6.45 -33.71
CA GLU A 449 1.06 6.39 -34.44
C GLU A 449 1.02 7.64 -35.34
N MET A 450 1.74 8.65 -34.93
CA MET A 450 2.06 9.76 -35.81
C MET A 450 3.03 9.18 -36.85
N ASP A 451 2.48 8.90 -38.03
CA ASP A 451 3.29 8.60 -39.19
C ASP A 451 4.29 9.73 -39.36
N GLU A 452 5.57 9.44 -39.15
CA GLU A 452 6.68 10.40 -39.35
C GLU A 452 6.76 10.89 -40.81
N ASP A 453 6.02 10.25 -41.74
CA ASP A 453 5.98 10.65 -43.15
C ASP A 453 5.08 11.86 -43.47
N ASP A 454 4.13 12.23 -42.60
CA ASP A 454 3.28 13.40 -42.83
C ASP A 454 3.96 14.74 -42.41
N ASP A 455 4.95 14.69 -41.51
CA ASP A 455 5.67 15.91 -41.07
C ASP A 455 6.75 16.35 -42.07
N LEU A 456 7.23 15.45 -42.91
CA LEU A 456 8.17 15.76 -44.00
C LEU A 456 7.48 16.42 -45.21
N LYS A 457 6.26 16.05 -45.55
CA LYS A 457 5.49 16.69 -46.64
C LYS A 457 5.00 18.07 -46.24
N SER A 458 4.57 18.27 -44.98
CA SER A 458 4.12 19.59 -44.51
C SER A 458 5.26 20.62 -44.36
N ARG A 459 6.52 20.17 -44.23
CA ARG A 459 7.70 21.04 -44.22
C ARG A 459 8.21 21.43 -45.62
N GLN A 460 8.02 20.56 -46.62
CA GLN A 460 8.37 20.88 -48.00
C GLN A 460 7.42 21.90 -48.63
N ASP A 461 6.13 21.88 -48.30
CA ASP A 461 5.16 22.86 -48.82
C ASP A 461 5.27 24.24 -48.16
N ARG A 462 5.89 24.37 -46.99
CA ARG A 462 6.15 25.69 -46.34
C ARG A 462 7.41 26.43 -46.82
N VAL A 463 8.32 25.73 -47.51
CA VAL A 463 9.57 26.33 -47.99
C VAL A 463 9.40 26.90 -49.40
N LEU A 464 8.34 26.60 -50.13
CA LEU A 464 8.09 27.08 -51.49
C LEU A 464 7.05 28.22 -51.60
N GLY A 465 6.52 28.72 -50.46
CA GLY A 465 5.44 29.72 -50.43
C GLY A 465 5.85 31.20 -50.27
N ASP A 466 7.08 31.50 -49.91
CA ASP A 466 7.50 32.87 -49.58
C ASP A 466 8.49 33.46 -50.60
N ALA A 467 8.07 33.66 -51.84
CA ALA A 467 8.78 34.51 -52.81
C ALA A 467 7.81 35.19 -53.79
N VAL A 468 6.92 36.04 -53.28
CA VAL A 468 6.34 37.12 -54.11
C VAL A 468 5.97 38.30 -53.21
N LEU A 469 6.74 39.36 -53.30
CA LEU A 469 6.39 40.70 -52.84
C LEU A 469 5.33 41.31 -53.72
N PRO A 470 4.32 42.02 -53.17
CA PRO A 470 3.73 43.13 -53.91
C PRO A 470 3.89 44.47 -53.19
N ALA A 471 4.02 45.43 -54.05
CA ALA A 471 4.20 46.84 -53.86
C ALA A 471 3.13 47.56 -53.04
N ARG A 472 3.57 48.62 -52.39
CA ARG A 472 2.91 49.82 -51.88
C ARG A 472 1.52 50.14 -52.44
N ARG A 473 0.59 50.49 -51.58
CA ARG A 473 -0.31 51.66 -51.76
C ARG A 473 -0.69 52.31 -50.44
N GLN A 474 -0.67 53.61 -50.50
CA GLN A 474 -0.90 54.62 -49.50
C GLN A 474 -2.35 54.81 -49.07
N LEU A 475 -2.52 55.27 -47.82
CA LEU A 475 -3.42 56.35 -47.31
C LEU A 475 -4.91 56.32 -47.68
N ILE A 476 -5.77 56.49 -46.70
CA ILE A 476 -6.46 57.76 -46.34
C ILE A 476 -7.25 57.55 -45.03
N VAL A 477 -7.22 58.59 -44.19
CA VAL A 477 -7.92 58.97 -42.99
C VAL A 477 -9.43 59.03 -43.19
N GLU A 478 -10.24 58.54 -42.24
CA GLU A 478 -11.21 59.27 -41.44
C GLU A 478 -11.55 58.55 -40.16
#